data_1bf93847e6efda84ab07f341cf8d66dc
#
_entry.id   1bf93847e6efda84ab07f341cf8d66dc
#
_cell.length_a   1.000
_cell.length_b   1.000
_cell.length_c   1.000
_cell.angle_alpha   90.00
_cell.angle_beta   90.00
_cell.angle_gamma   90.00
#
_symmetry.space_group_name_H-M   'P 1'
#
loop_
_entity.id
_entity.type
_entity.pdbx_description
1 polymer ?
#
loop_
_entity_poly.entity_id
_entity_poly.type
_entity_poly.pdbx_seq_one_letter_code
_entity_poly.pdbx_strand_id
1 'polypeptide(L)'
;VLASASLEAAPDKATANALLSATEILIKQLCNITQILPNSISAIGVGISGIVDCKTGIVAWSPLLRDLDIPLGKLLATHFGTPVLIDNDANVLTLAELWFGAGRALSNFVVVTIENGVGMGFVIDNQLFRGAHGMGLELGHTKVQLDGALCRCGQRGCLEAYLADYALAREASTLLGISPDKAQNLPEVLKQLYE
;
A
#
# COMPACT_ATOMS: atom_id res chain seq x y z
N VAL A 1 -18.14 6.16 -5.81
CA VAL A 1 -18.04 5.45 -4.52
C VAL A 1 -19.36 5.59 -3.79
N LEU A 2 -19.98 4.46 -3.40
CA LEU A 2 -21.26 4.44 -2.67
C LEU A 2 -21.06 4.67 -1.18
N ALA A 3 -20.03 4.04 -0.59
CA ALA A 3 -19.67 4.19 0.82
C ALA A 3 -18.19 3.88 1.03
N SER A 4 -17.65 4.32 2.17
CA SER A 4 -16.31 3.97 2.66
C SER A 4 -16.38 3.61 4.14
N ALA A 5 -15.48 2.74 4.59
CA ALA A 5 -15.30 2.38 5.99
C ALA A 5 -13.80 2.15 6.24
N SER A 6 -13.36 2.36 7.48
CA SER A 6 -11.98 2.15 7.90
C SER A 6 -11.92 1.44 9.25
N LEU A 7 -10.85 0.70 9.47
CA LEU A 7 -10.48 0.14 10.76
C LEU A 7 -9.06 0.60 11.09
N GLU A 8 -8.81 0.87 12.35
CA GLU A 8 -7.44 1.10 12.81
C GLU A 8 -6.62 -0.19 12.64
N ALA A 9 -5.45 -0.06 12.04
CA ALA A 9 -4.53 -1.17 11.91
C ALA A 9 -3.93 -1.52 13.28
N ALA A 10 -3.79 -2.82 13.56
CA ALA A 10 -3.04 -3.24 14.73
C ALA A 10 -1.57 -2.79 14.59
N PRO A 11 -0.89 -2.41 15.69
CA PRO A 11 0.49 -1.94 15.65
C PRO A 11 1.47 -3.03 15.20
N ASP A 12 1.08 -4.30 15.36
CA ASP A 12 1.90 -5.47 15.00
C ASP A 12 1.50 -6.01 13.62
N LYS A 13 2.45 -6.74 13.00
CA LYS A 13 2.18 -7.47 11.76
C LYS A 13 1.03 -8.47 11.96
N ALA A 14 0.07 -8.42 11.05
CA ALA A 14 -1.11 -9.26 11.09
C ALA A 14 -0.83 -10.68 10.60
N THR A 15 -1.62 -11.65 11.06
CA THR A 15 -1.75 -12.95 10.40
C THR A 15 -2.75 -12.86 9.25
N ALA A 16 -2.71 -13.80 8.30
CA ALA A 16 -3.70 -13.88 7.24
C ALA A 16 -5.14 -13.97 7.77
N ASN A 17 -5.35 -14.69 8.87
CA ASN A 17 -6.67 -14.80 9.52
C ASN A 17 -7.13 -13.46 10.15
N ALA A 18 -6.23 -12.71 10.74
CA ALA A 18 -6.56 -11.40 11.29
C ALA A 18 -6.98 -10.42 10.17
N LEU A 19 -6.26 -10.44 9.04
CA LEU A 19 -6.61 -9.65 7.87
C LEU A 19 -7.97 -10.06 7.28
N LEU A 20 -8.24 -11.37 7.21
CA LEU A 20 -9.53 -11.89 6.76
C LEU A 20 -10.67 -11.42 7.67
N SER A 21 -10.50 -11.49 9.00
CA SER A 21 -11.49 -11.01 9.95
C SER A 21 -11.73 -9.50 9.84
N ALA A 22 -10.68 -8.70 9.65
CA ALA A 22 -10.80 -7.27 9.45
C ALA A 22 -11.55 -6.95 8.15
N THR A 23 -11.26 -7.68 7.07
CA THR A 23 -11.98 -7.55 5.79
C THR A 23 -13.45 -7.89 5.94
N GLU A 24 -13.78 -8.93 6.69
CA GLU A 24 -15.18 -9.32 6.97
C GLU A 24 -15.94 -8.21 7.74
N ILE A 25 -15.30 -7.60 8.74
CA ILE A 25 -15.88 -6.49 9.48
C ILE A 25 -16.17 -5.31 8.54
N LEU A 26 -15.20 -4.93 7.71
CA LEU A 26 -15.36 -3.82 6.74
C LEU A 26 -16.48 -4.11 5.73
N ILE A 27 -16.53 -5.31 5.17
CA ILE A 27 -17.59 -5.69 4.22
C ILE A 27 -18.97 -5.61 4.91
N LYS A 28 -19.11 -6.13 6.13
CA LYS A 28 -20.37 -6.03 6.89
C LYS A 28 -20.77 -4.58 7.14
N GLN A 29 -19.83 -3.71 7.52
CA GLN A 29 -20.09 -2.29 7.71
C GLN A 29 -20.56 -1.62 6.42
N LEU A 30 -19.86 -1.86 5.30
CA LEU A 30 -20.22 -1.32 4.00
C LEU A 30 -21.60 -1.80 3.52
N CYS A 31 -21.90 -3.08 3.68
CA CYS A 31 -23.21 -3.65 3.37
C CYS A 31 -24.34 -3.00 4.20
N ASN A 32 -24.08 -2.76 5.49
CA ASN A 32 -25.05 -2.09 6.36
C ASN A 32 -25.28 -0.62 5.96
N ILE A 33 -24.20 0.11 5.60
CA ILE A 33 -24.30 1.52 5.18
C ILE A 33 -25.05 1.63 3.84
N THR A 34 -24.76 0.74 2.91
CA THR A 34 -25.29 0.80 1.55
C THR A 34 -26.61 0.06 1.36
N GLN A 35 -27.04 -0.73 2.36
CA GLN A 35 -28.18 -1.65 2.29
C GLN A 35 -28.06 -2.69 1.15
N ILE A 36 -26.82 -3.02 0.76
CA ILE A 36 -26.50 -4.05 -0.23
C ILE A 36 -26.30 -5.38 0.50
N LEU A 37 -26.87 -6.44 -0.02
CA LEU A 37 -26.68 -7.79 0.54
C LEU A 37 -25.27 -8.31 0.23
N PRO A 38 -24.59 -9.00 1.16
CA PRO A 38 -23.24 -9.54 0.92
C PRO A 38 -23.13 -10.45 -0.31
N ASN A 39 -24.16 -11.24 -0.58
CA ASN A 39 -24.22 -12.12 -1.74
C ASN A 39 -24.44 -11.40 -3.09
N SER A 40 -24.68 -10.11 -3.08
CA SER A 40 -24.74 -9.26 -4.29
C SER A 40 -23.38 -8.69 -4.69
N ILE A 41 -22.33 -8.92 -3.88
CA ILE A 41 -20.97 -8.47 -4.21
C ILE A 41 -20.44 -9.35 -5.34
N SER A 42 -20.15 -8.74 -6.48
CA SER A 42 -19.71 -9.45 -7.69
C SER A 42 -18.22 -9.79 -7.66
N ALA A 43 -17.39 -8.94 -7.03
CA ALA A 43 -15.96 -9.14 -6.88
C ALA A 43 -15.38 -8.28 -5.73
N ILE A 44 -14.22 -8.67 -5.22
CA ILE A 44 -13.46 -7.93 -4.23
C ILE A 44 -12.09 -7.62 -4.83
N GLY A 45 -11.69 -6.34 -4.84
CA GLY A 45 -10.34 -5.89 -5.17
C GLY A 45 -9.56 -5.57 -3.90
N VAL A 46 -8.31 -6.02 -3.82
CA VAL A 46 -7.44 -5.77 -2.67
C VAL A 46 -6.11 -5.18 -3.15
N GLY A 47 -5.80 -3.96 -2.69
CA GLY A 47 -4.45 -3.39 -2.77
C GLY A 47 -3.72 -3.66 -1.46
N ILE A 48 -2.51 -4.21 -1.52
CA ILE A 48 -1.68 -4.47 -0.34
C ILE A 48 -0.23 -4.08 -0.60
N SER A 49 0.39 -3.40 0.37
CA SER A 49 1.82 -3.07 0.29
C SER A 49 2.66 -4.34 0.30
N GLY A 50 3.62 -4.45 -0.60
CA GLY A 50 4.54 -5.58 -0.67
C GLY A 50 4.62 -6.25 -2.05
N ILE A 51 5.18 -7.45 -2.07
CA ILE A 51 5.40 -8.24 -3.29
C ILE A 51 4.21 -9.15 -3.53
N VAL A 52 3.49 -8.92 -4.61
CA VAL A 52 2.24 -9.62 -4.94
C VAL A 52 2.32 -10.23 -6.34
N ASP A 53 2.08 -11.51 -6.44
CA ASP A 53 1.77 -12.14 -7.72
C ASP A 53 0.26 -12.04 -7.98
N CYS A 54 -0.13 -11.05 -8.76
CA CYS A 54 -1.54 -10.80 -9.08
C CYS A 54 -2.21 -11.92 -9.89
N LYS A 55 -1.43 -12.80 -10.55
CA LYS A 55 -1.98 -13.92 -11.35
C LYS A 55 -2.42 -15.07 -10.44
N THR A 56 -1.65 -15.36 -9.40
CA THR A 56 -1.94 -16.44 -8.45
C THR A 56 -2.66 -15.96 -7.19
N GLY A 57 -2.66 -14.65 -6.92
CA GLY A 57 -3.20 -14.07 -5.69
C GLY A 57 -2.35 -14.37 -4.47
N ILE A 58 -1.04 -14.65 -4.67
CA ILE A 58 -0.08 -14.92 -3.60
C ILE A 58 0.61 -13.61 -3.20
N VAL A 59 0.59 -13.31 -1.91
CA VAL A 59 1.43 -12.27 -1.31
C VAL A 59 2.72 -12.92 -0.87
N ALA A 60 3.77 -12.76 -1.67
CA ALA A 60 5.07 -13.35 -1.37
C ALA A 60 5.70 -12.71 -0.12
N TRP A 61 5.55 -11.38 0.01
CA TRP A 61 5.98 -10.63 1.18
C TRP A 61 5.14 -9.35 1.35
N SER A 62 4.88 -8.98 2.60
CA SER A 62 4.26 -7.70 2.94
C SER A 62 4.81 -7.18 4.26
N PRO A 63 5.03 -5.86 4.41
CA PRO A 63 5.37 -5.28 5.71
C PRO A 63 4.25 -5.42 6.73
N LEU A 64 3.01 -5.64 6.28
CA LEU A 64 1.81 -5.77 7.10
C LEU A 64 1.58 -7.20 7.62
N LEU A 65 2.22 -8.19 7.03
CA LEU A 65 1.98 -9.61 7.32
C LEU A 65 3.19 -10.27 8.00
N ARG A 66 2.91 -11.25 8.89
CA ARG A 66 3.94 -12.02 9.59
C ARG A 66 4.57 -13.07 8.71
N ASP A 67 3.73 -13.74 7.92
CA ASP A 67 4.10 -14.92 7.15
C ASP A 67 4.42 -14.52 5.69
N LEU A 68 5.17 -15.36 5.01
CA LEU A 68 5.52 -15.24 3.60
C LEU A 68 4.64 -16.16 2.75
N ASP A 69 4.61 -15.92 1.45
CA ASP A 69 3.95 -16.75 0.44
C ASP A 69 2.49 -17.08 0.76
N ILE A 70 1.75 -16.10 1.26
CA ILE A 70 0.35 -16.27 1.66
C ILE A 70 -0.55 -16.28 0.42
N PRO A 71 -1.34 -17.34 0.18
CA PRO A 71 -2.32 -17.39 -0.91
C PRO A 71 -3.58 -16.59 -0.56
N LEU A 72 -3.39 -15.28 -0.31
CA LEU A 72 -4.40 -14.38 0.25
C LEU A 72 -5.64 -14.28 -0.64
N GLY A 73 -5.45 -14.23 -1.98
CA GLY A 73 -6.55 -14.20 -2.94
C GLY A 73 -7.46 -15.41 -2.81
N LYS A 74 -6.87 -16.61 -2.70
CA LYS A 74 -7.61 -17.86 -2.52
C LYS A 74 -8.31 -17.93 -1.17
N LEU A 75 -7.63 -17.50 -0.09
CA LEU A 75 -8.21 -17.48 1.25
C LEU A 75 -9.44 -16.59 1.32
N LEU A 76 -9.34 -15.35 0.81
CA LEU A 76 -10.46 -14.42 0.78
C LEU A 76 -11.59 -14.91 -0.15
N ALA A 77 -11.26 -15.39 -1.36
CA ALA A 77 -12.25 -15.89 -2.30
C ALA A 77 -13.04 -17.09 -1.73
N THR A 78 -12.35 -17.99 -1.04
CA THR A 78 -13.00 -19.16 -0.39
C THR A 78 -13.90 -18.70 0.77
N HIS A 79 -13.46 -17.73 1.56
CA HIS A 79 -14.24 -17.24 2.71
C HIS A 79 -15.51 -16.48 2.28
N PHE A 80 -15.39 -15.59 1.29
CA PHE A 80 -16.51 -14.75 0.87
C PHE A 80 -17.37 -15.37 -0.25
N GLY A 81 -16.94 -16.48 -0.86
CA GLY A 81 -17.64 -17.08 -1.98
C GLY A 81 -17.68 -16.18 -3.24
N THR A 82 -16.73 -15.25 -3.36
CA THR A 82 -16.72 -14.18 -4.37
C THR A 82 -15.33 -14.10 -4.98
N PRO A 83 -15.17 -13.82 -6.29
CA PRO A 83 -13.88 -13.61 -6.91
C PRO A 83 -13.09 -12.50 -6.23
N VAL A 84 -11.80 -12.74 -5.94
CA VAL A 84 -10.91 -11.78 -5.31
C VAL A 84 -9.70 -11.57 -6.20
N LEU A 85 -9.41 -10.30 -6.49
CA LEU A 85 -8.21 -9.86 -7.20
C LEU A 85 -7.31 -9.12 -6.23
N ILE A 86 -6.03 -9.48 -6.21
CA ILE A 86 -5.04 -8.84 -5.35
C ILE A 86 -3.90 -8.29 -6.20
N ASP A 87 -3.46 -7.07 -5.90
CA ASP A 87 -2.26 -6.49 -6.50
C ASP A 87 -1.54 -5.61 -5.46
N ASN A 88 -0.34 -5.18 -5.79
CA ASN A 88 0.39 -4.19 -5.00
C ASN A 88 -0.41 -2.87 -4.97
N ASP A 89 -0.36 -2.15 -3.86
CA ASP A 89 -1.12 -0.90 -3.63
C ASP A 89 -0.77 0.21 -4.62
N ALA A 90 0.51 0.43 -4.96
CA ALA A 90 0.92 1.41 -5.97
C ALA A 90 0.42 1.02 -7.37
N ASN A 91 0.38 -0.29 -7.69
CA ASN A 91 -0.20 -0.80 -8.92
C ASN A 91 -1.71 -0.52 -9.00
N VAL A 92 -2.45 -0.76 -7.90
CA VAL A 92 -3.90 -0.51 -7.84
C VAL A 92 -4.19 0.98 -8.01
N LEU A 93 -3.42 1.86 -7.36
CA LEU A 93 -3.55 3.30 -7.54
C LEU A 93 -3.26 3.72 -8.99
N THR A 94 -2.22 3.15 -9.59
CA THR A 94 -1.85 3.42 -10.99
C THR A 94 -2.95 3.00 -11.97
N LEU A 95 -3.62 1.86 -11.72
CA LEU A 95 -4.80 1.45 -12.49
C LEU A 95 -5.98 2.41 -12.27
N ALA A 96 -6.18 2.91 -11.07
CA ALA A 96 -7.22 3.89 -10.80
C ALA A 96 -6.97 5.21 -11.58
N GLU A 97 -5.72 5.67 -11.63
CA GLU A 97 -5.33 6.83 -12.44
C GLU A 97 -5.50 6.58 -13.94
N LEU A 98 -5.13 5.40 -14.43
CA LEU A 98 -5.29 5.00 -15.82
C LEU A 98 -6.78 4.98 -16.25
N TRP A 99 -7.67 4.45 -15.42
CA TRP A 99 -9.06 4.25 -15.80
C TRP A 99 -9.98 5.42 -15.45
N PHE A 100 -9.70 6.11 -14.35
CA PHE A 100 -10.62 7.10 -13.77
C PHE A 100 -9.98 8.46 -13.49
N GLY A 101 -8.64 8.53 -13.42
CA GLY A 101 -7.90 9.71 -13.01
C GLY A 101 -7.21 10.46 -14.15
N ALA A 102 -6.10 11.10 -13.82
CA ALA A 102 -5.32 11.94 -14.72
C ALA A 102 -4.64 11.16 -15.87
N GLY A 103 -4.44 9.85 -15.68
CA GLY A 103 -3.82 8.96 -16.67
C GLY A 103 -4.69 8.60 -17.87
N ARG A 104 -6.01 8.89 -17.85
CA ARG A 104 -6.97 8.48 -18.89
C ARG A 104 -6.64 8.91 -20.32
N ALA A 105 -5.95 10.02 -20.48
CA ALA A 105 -5.54 10.56 -21.78
C ALA A 105 -4.08 10.26 -22.13
N LEU A 106 -3.38 9.48 -21.29
CA LEU A 106 -1.97 9.19 -21.42
C LEU A 106 -1.75 7.71 -21.64
N SER A 107 -1.02 7.36 -22.70
CA SER A 107 -0.62 5.97 -22.97
C SER A 107 0.61 5.53 -22.16
N ASN A 108 1.42 6.47 -21.71
CA ASN A 108 2.65 6.22 -20.95
C ASN A 108 2.76 7.23 -19.81
N PHE A 109 2.83 6.76 -18.59
CA PHE A 109 2.99 7.60 -17.38
C PHE A 109 3.42 6.76 -16.18
N VAL A 110 3.86 7.44 -15.14
CA VAL A 110 4.14 6.87 -13.83
C VAL A 110 3.27 7.51 -12.77
N VAL A 111 2.93 6.73 -11.76
CA VAL A 111 2.36 7.22 -10.50
C VAL A 111 3.38 6.93 -9.41
N VAL A 112 3.77 7.95 -8.68
CA VAL A 112 4.67 7.83 -7.52
C VAL A 112 3.87 8.11 -6.26
N THR A 113 3.95 7.21 -5.30
CA THR A 113 3.37 7.37 -3.97
C THR A 113 4.46 7.72 -2.98
N ILE A 114 4.26 8.76 -2.18
CA ILE A 114 5.17 9.16 -1.09
C ILE A 114 4.31 9.29 0.16
N GLU A 115 4.39 8.26 1.00
CA GLU A 115 3.60 8.12 2.23
C GLU A 115 4.46 7.39 3.28
N ASN A 116 3.91 6.39 3.96
CA ASN A 116 4.66 5.51 4.88
C ASN A 116 5.85 4.80 4.22
N GLY A 117 5.81 4.63 2.90
CA GLY A 117 6.87 4.17 2.02
C GLY A 117 6.89 4.98 0.72
N VAL A 118 7.78 4.61 -0.19
CA VAL A 118 7.85 5.19 -1.54
C VAL A 118 7.60 4.09 -2.55
N GLY A 119 6.47 4.17 -3.25
CA GLY A 119 6.07 3.23 -4.28
C GLY A 119 6.03 3.87 -5.66
N MET A 120 5.97 3.05 -6.70
CA MET A 120 5.77 3.49 -8.07
C MET A 120 5.00 2.45 -8.88
N GLY A 121 4.02 2.91 -9.65
CA GLY A 121 3.42 2.13 -10.72
C GLY A 121 3.70 2.78 -12.09
N PHE A 122 3.82 1.97 -13.13
CA PHE A 122 4.20 2.42 -14.46
C PHE A 122 3.23 1.88 -15.52
N VAL A 123 2.74 2.76 -16.38
CA VAL A 123 1.91 2.43 -17.54
C VAL A 123 2.73 2.64 -18.81
N ILE A 124 2.75 1.62 -19.66
CA ILE A 124 3.34 1.63 -21.00
C ILE A 124 2.27 1.13 -21.97
N ASP A 125 2.04 1.88 -23.03
CA ASP A 125 1.06 1.55 -24.09
C ASP A 125 -0.32 1.18 -23.51
N ASN A 126 -0.81 2.00 -22.57
CA ASN A 126 -2.08 1.81 -21.85
C ASN A 126 -2.14 0.52 -21.01
N GLN A 127 -1.01 -0.08 -20.68
CA GLN A 127 -0.95 -1.29 -19.85
C GLN A 127 -0.05 -1.07 -18.64
N LEU A 128 -0.53 -1.50 -17.47
CA LEU A 128 0.28 -1.48 -16.26
C LEU A 128 1.44 -2.48 -16.38
N PHE A 129 2.64 -1.97 -16.22
CA PHE A 129 3.88 -2.75 -16.23
C PHE A 129 4.13 -3.37 -14.85
N ARG A 130 4.03 -4.68 -14.73
CA ARG A 130 4.23 -5.40 -13.46
C ARG A 130 5.57 -6.12 -13.36
N GLY A 131 6.40 -6.07 -14.41
CA GLY A 131 7.61 -6.88 -14.46
C GLY A 131 7.32 -8.38 -14.56
N ALA A 132 8.37 -9.19 -14.49
CA ALA A 132 8.25 -10.66 -14.63
C ALA A 132 7.58 -11.34 -13.43
N HIS A 133 7.75 -10.79 -12.24
CA HIS A 133 7.33 -11.40 -10.97
C HIS A 133 6.47 -10.47 -10.10
N GLY A 134 5.77 -9.51 -10.70
CA GLY A 134 4.94 -8.56 -9.96
C GLY A 134 5.71 -7.42 -9.27
N MET A 135 7.04 -7.44 -9.33
CA MET A 135 7.94 -6.40 -8.80
C MET A 135 8.37 -5.47 -9.93
N GLY A 136 7.43 -4.71 -10.48
CA GLY A 136 7.70 -3.92 -11.68
C GLY A 136 8.77 -2.86 -11.52
N LEU A 137 8.75 -2.13 -10.43
CA LEU A 137 9.65 -0.99 -10.23
C LEU A 137 9.69 -0.62 -8.73
N GLU A 138 10.83 -0.85 -8.11
CA GLU A 138 11.08 -0.58 -6.69
C GLU A 138 11.80 0.78 -6.53
N LEU A 139 11.14 1.88 -6.97
CA LEU A 139 11.71 3.23 -6.96
C LEU A 139 12.21 3.62 -5.57
N GLY A 140 11.42 3.34 -4.53
CA GLY A 140 11.75 3.66 -3.14
C GLY A 140 13.07 3.03 -2.67
N HIS A 141 13.48 1.91 -3.28
CA HIS A 141 14.71 1.19 -2.92
C HIS A 141 15.88 1.47 -3.84
N THR A 142 15.73 2.39 -4.80
CA THR A 142 16.85 2.93 -5.59
C THR A 142 17.86 3.62 -4.68
N LYS A 143 19.16 3.33 -4.89
CA LYS A 143 20.24 3.91 -4.09
C LYS A 143 20.53 5.33 -4.54
N VAL A 144 20.27 6.30 -3.65
CA VAL A 144 20.59 7.72 -3.87
C VAL A 144 21.86 8.14 -3.12
N GLN A 145 22.24 7.40 -2.07
CA GLN A 145 23.47 7.62 -1.31
C GLN A 145 23.93 6.29 -0.69
N LEU A 146 25.02 5.71 -1.19
CA LEU A 146 25.44 4.34 -0.85
C LEU A 146 25.53 4.04 0.65
N ASP A 147 26.23 4.90 1.43
CA ASP A 147 26.39 4.73 2.87
C ASP A 147 25.43 5.62 3.68
N GLY A 148 24.32 5.99 3.09
CA GLY A 148 23.36 6.92 3.65
C GLY A 148 22.44 6.32 4.72
N ALA A 149 21.28 6.96 4.90
CA ALA A 149 20.31 6.60 5.93
C ALA A 149 19.84 5.13 5.81
N LEU A 150 19.59 4.51 6.97
CA LEU A 150 19.06 3.15 7.04
C LEU A 150 17.59 3.14 6.59
N CYS A 151 17.28 2.34 5.59
CA CYS A 151 15.93 2.09 5.12
C CYS A 151 15.27 0.96 5.91
N ARG A 152 13.94 0.97 6.00
CA ARG A 152 13.16 -0.11 6.62
C ARG A 152 13.35 -1.48 5.95
N CYS A 153 13.81 -1.53 4.69
CA CYS A 153 14.19 -2.79 4.03
C CYS A 153 15.50 -3.40 4.55
N GLY A 154 16.17 -2.76 5.52
CA GLY A 154 17.43 -3.19 6.10
C GLY A 154 18.69 -2.73 5.35
N GLN A 155 18.55 -2.11 4.18
CA GLN A 155 19.65 -1.57 3.40
C GLN A 155 19.85 -0.07 3.67
N ARG A 156 21.01 0.47 3.27
CA ARG A 156 21.30 1.90 3.38
C ARG A 156 21.13 2.63 2.05
N GLY A 157 20.79 3.92 2.16
CA GLY A 157 20.80 4.87 1.06
C GLY A 157 19.67 4.74 0.04
N CYS A 158 18.61 4.03 0.36
CA CYS A 158 17.40 3.97 -0.45
C CYS A 158 16.69 5.33 -0.48
N LEU A 159 16.08 5.70 -1.61
CA LEU A 159 15.30 6.92 -1.76
C LEU A 159 14.21 7.06 -0.69
N GLU A 160 13.54 5.97 -0.35
CA GLU A 160 12.52 5.89 0.70
C GLU A 160 13.03 6.39 2.05
N ALA A 161 14.30 6.10 2.40
CA ALA A 161 14.90 6.53 3.65
C ALA A 161 15.09 8.05 3.78
N TYR A 162 14.73 8.82 2.74
CA TYR A 162 14.80 10.28 2.70
C TYR A 162 13.44 10.95 2.44
N LEU A 163 12.50 10.25 1.79
CA LEU A 163 11.23 10.84 1.35
C LEU A 163 10.00 10.33 2.12
N ALA A 164 10.05 9.11 2.67
CA ALA A 164 8.91 8.54 3.37
C ALA A 164 8.62 9.26 4.70
N ASP A 165 7.37 9.16 5.19
CA ASP A 165 6.91 9.82 6.41
C ASP A 165 7.84 9.56 7.61
N TYR A 166 8.32 8.32 7.78
CA TYR A 166 9.24 8.00 8.86
C TYR A 166 10.59 8.69 8.73
N ALA A 167 11.05 8.95 7.50
CA ALA A 167 12.30 9.66 7.26
C ALA A 167 12.12 11.15 7.58
N LEU A 168 11.02 11.75 7.13
CA LEU A 168 10.67 13.13 7.45
C LEU A 168 10.48 13.32 8.96
N ALA A 169 9.78 12.40 9.63
CA ALA A 169 9.60 12.42 11.07
C ALA A 169 10.94 12.33 11.83
N ARG A 170 11.87 11.50 11.36
CA ARG A 170 13.22 11.38 11.93
C ARG A 170 14.01 12.71 11.82
N GLU A 171 14.01 13.31 10.63
CA GLU A 171 14.71 14.58 10.40
C GLU A 171 14.08 15.71 11.23
N ALA A 172 12.76 15.80 11.23
CA ALA A 172 12.03 16.78 12.02
C ALA A 172 12.29 16.62 13.52
N SER A 173 12.31 15.39 14.04
CA SER A 173 12.67 15.11 15.44
C SER A 173 14.06 15.66 15.78
N THR A 174 15.01 15.47 14.88
CA THR A 174 16.39 15.96 15.06
C THR A 174 16.44 17.47 15.07
N LEU A 175 15.77 18.13 14.12
CA LEU A 175 15.77 19.59 13.98
C LEU A 175 15.05 20.29 15.14
N LEU A 176 13.92 19.74 15.59
CA LEU A 176 13.10 20.33 16.66
C LEU A 176 13.53 19.88 18.06
N GLY A 177 14.45 18.92 18.18
CA GLY A 177 14.86 18.35 19.47
C GLY A 177 13.73 17.61 20.19
N ILE A 178 12.75 17.06 19.45
CA ILE A 178 11.62 16.29 20.00
C ILE A 178 11.87 14.79 19.89
N SER A 179 11.20 14.01 20.73
CA SER A 179 11.29 12.54 20.63
C SER A 179 10.60 12.02 19.34
N PRO A 180 11.11 10.93 18.73
CA PRO A 180 10.48 10.33 17.53
C PRO A 180 9.00 9.99 17.70
N ASP A 181 8.58 9.61 18.92
CA ASP A 181 7.17 9.32 19.21
C ASP A 181 6.26 10.53 19.04
N LYS A 182 6.77 11.73 19.34
CA LYS A 182 6.05 13.00 19.14
C LYS A 182 6.02 13.42 17.68
N ALA A 183 6.95 12.92 16.86
CA ALA A 183 6.99 13.17 15.42
C ALA A 183 6.08 12.24 14.60
N GLN A 184 5.35 11.33 15.23
CA GLN A 184 4.40 10.45 14.54
C GLN A 184 3.22 11.20 13.93
N ASN A 185 2.83 12.36 14.51
CA ASN A 185 1.89 13.27 13.87
C ASN A 185 2.62 14.20 12.89
N LEU A 186 3.07 13.65 11.78
CA LEU A 186 3.88 14.35 10.78
C LEU A 186 3.25 15.67 10.29
N PRO A 187 1.94 15.79 10.01
CA PRO A 187 1.34 17.06 9.59
C PRO A 187 1.56 18.18 10.60
N GLU A 188 1.40 17.91 11.90
CA GLU A 188 1.59 18.90 12.95
C GLU A 188 3.07 19.26 13.14
N VAL A 189 3.94 18.26 13.02
CA VAL A 189 5.40 18.46 13.10
C VAL A 189 5.92 19.29 11.92
N LEU A 190 5.45 19.02 10.70
CA LEU A 190 5.82 19.81 9.53
C LEU A 190 5.32 21.26 9.65
N LYS A 191 4.12 21.47 10.17
CA LYS A 191 3.62 22.82 10.45
C LYS A 191 4.57 23.62 11.35
N GLN A 192 5.06 23.01 12.44
CA GLN A 192 6.03 23.65 13.34
C GLN A 192 7.39 23.96 12.70
N LEU A 193 7.76 23.27 11.62
CA LEU A 193 9.01 23.55 10.91
C LEU A 193 8.89 24.71 9.91
N TYR A 194 7.69 25.04 9.46
CA TYR A 194 7.45 26.09 8.46
C TYR A 194 6.86 27.38 9.02
N GLU A 195 6.49 27.41 10.29
CA GLU A 195 6.13 28.61 11.06
C GLU A 195 7.36 29.21 11.76
#